data_8015c6bb6f2256550837dec6cf1adeb1
#
_entry.id   8015c6bb6f2256550837dec6cf1adeb1
#
_cell.length_a   1.000
_cell.length_b   1.000
_cell.length_c   1.000
_cell.angle_alpha   90.00
_cell.angle_beta   90.00
_cell.angle_gamma   90.00
#
_symmetry.space_group_name_H-M   'P 1'
#
loop_
_entity.id
_entity.type
_entity.pdbx_description
1 polymer ?
#
loop_
_entity_poly.entity_id
_entity_poly.type
_entity_poly.pdbx_seq_one_letter_code
_entity_poly.pdbx_strand_id
1 'polypeptide(L)'
;MKIMTLQGTEKLLYELVAPLVMNPAILRQNNNYPFKTSRSHVWYIAFHETAVVGFMPVKKGHIYYSIDNYFVSGDDPSVLSELLEEVIKDFSSQASLMAVVHKRHVKVFSQKKFQTCVEWKNYDKMHYLPEVES
;
A
#
# COMPACT_ATOMS: atom_id res chain seq x y z
N MET A 1 11.74 -11.06 7.03
CA MET A 1 11.46 -9.90 6.17
C MET A 1 11.50 -8.64 7.01
N LYS A 2 12.01 -7.55 6.46
CA LYS A 2 12.15 -6.28 7.16
C LYS A 2 11.32 -5.21 6.47
N ILE A 3 10.67 -4.33 7.24
CA ILE A 3 9.92 -3.20 6.71
C ILE A 3 10.57 -1.90 7.19
N MET A 4 10.85 -1.01 6.25
CA MET A 4 11.41 0.32 6.49
C MET A 4 10.36 1.36 6.16
N THR A 5 10.30 2.42 6.98
CA THR A 5 9.37 3.54 6.76
C THR A 5 10.16 4.78 6.35
N LEU A 6 9.78 5.42 5.26
CA LEU A 6 10.43 6.62 4.74
C LEU A 6 9.40 7.69 4.39
N GLN A 7 9.79 8.95 4.59
CA GLN A 7 8.98 10.08 4.15
C GLN A 7 9.02 10.19 2.63
N GLY A 8 7.92 10.68 2.04
CA GLY A 8 7.72 10.70 0.60
C GLY A 8 8.71 11.54 -0.20
N THR A 9 9.52 12.38 0.46
CA THR A 9 10.52 13.26 -0.19
C THR A 9 11.95 12.90 0.15
N GLU A 10 12.17 11.81 0.91
CA GLU A 10 13.54 11.42 1.28
C GLU A 10 14.31 10.88 0.08
N LYS A 11 15.56 11.28 -0.03
CA LYS A 11 16.46 10.84 -1.11
C LYS A 11 16.58 9.32 -1.17
N LEU A 12 16.70 8.66 -0.02
CA LEU A 12 16.82 7.20 0.05
C LEU A 12 15.60 6.50 -0.57
N LEU A 13 14.40 7.08 -0.41
CA LEU A 13 13.21 6.54 -1.03
C LEU A 13 13.37 6.44 -2.55
N TYR A 14 13.80 7.54 -3.18
CA TYR A 14 13.98 7.57 -4.63
C TYR A 14 15.02 6.55 -5.09
N GLU A 15 16.11 6.42 -4.36
CA GLU A 15 17.17 5.46 -4.68
C GLU A 15 16.66 4.01 -4.61
N LEU A 16 15.84 3.69 -3.62
CA LEU A 16 15.33 2.34 -3.42
C LEU A 16 14.23 1.95 -4.42
N VAL A 17 13.32 2.86 -4.73
CA VAL A 17 12.13 2.51 -5.50
C VAL A 17 12.19 2.90 -6.97
N ALA A 18 13.07 3.82 -7.38
CA ALA A 18 13.14 4.28 -8.77
C ALA A 18 13.25 3.14 -9.80
N PRO A 19 14.12 2.13 -9.61
CA PRO A 19 14.20 1.04 -10.56
C PRO A 19 12.90 0.26 -10.71
N LEU A 20 12.07 0.24 -9.68
CA LEU A 20 10.80 -0.48 -9.67
C LEU A 20 9.66 0.36 -10.24
N VAL A 21 9.53 1.62 -9.81
CA VAL A 21 8.44 2.49 -10.25
C VAL A 21 8.56 2.86 -11.73
N MET A 22 9.76 2.78 -12.29
CA MET A 22 10.03 3.05 -13.70
C MET A 22 10.04 1.79 -14.56
N ASN A 23 9.89 0.62 -13.96
CA ASN A 23 9.91 -0.65 -14.69
C ASN A 23 8.59 -0.87 -15.42
N PRO A 24 8.59 -0.99 -16.76
CA PRO A 24 7.35 -1.18 -17.53
C PRO A 24 6.55 -2.43 -17.13
N ALA A 25 7.22 -3.51 -16.74
CA ALA A 25 6.54 -4.73 -16.31
C ALA A 25 5.75 -4.52 -15.01
N ILE A 26 6.34 -3.77 -14.06
CA ILE A 26 5.69 -3.43 -12.81
C ILE A 26 4.52 -2.48 -13.05
N LEU A 27 4.70 -1.50 -13.92
CA LEU A 27 3.62 -0.58 -14.29
C LEU A 27 2.45 -1.33 -14.94
N ARG A 28 2.73 -2.29 -15.82
CA ARG A 28 1.67 -3.12 -16.44
C ARG A 28 0.93 -3.96 -15.41
N GLN A 29 1.64 -4.52 -14.43
CA GLN A 29 1.02 -5.27 -13.33
C GLN A 29 0.07 -4.38 -12.53
N ASN A 30 0.32 -3.09 -12.50
CA ASN A 30 -0.48 -2.08 -11.82
C ASN A 30 -1.40 -1.31 -12.78
N ASN A 31 -1.80 -1.92 -13.90
CA ASN A 31 -2.68 -1.33 -14.91
C ASN A 31 -2.15 0.01 -15.44
N ASN A 32 -0.83 0.17 -15.52
CA ASN A 32 -0.14 1.39 -15.94
C ASN A 32 -0.42 2.60 -15.05
N TYR A 33 -0.89 2.39 -13.83
CA TYR A 33 -1.13 3.47 -12.88
C TYR A 33 0.20 3.89 -12.28
N PRO A 34 0.64 5.15 -12.45
CA PRO A 34 1.93 5.58 -11.94
C PRO A 34 1.93 5.71 -10.43
N PHE A 35 3.07 5.39 -9.81
CA PHE A 35 3.27 5.59 -8.37
C PHE A 35 3.61 7.06 -8.13
N LYS A 36 2.97 7.67 -7.13
CA LYS A 36 3.14 9.08 -6.80
C LYS A 36 3.66 9.26 -5.39
N THR A 37 4.41 10.33 -5.19
CA THR A 37 4.86 10.70 -3.86
C THR A 37 4.81 12.21 -3.68
N SER A 38 4.78 12.65 -2.42
CA SER A 38 4.76 14.05 -2.03
C SER A 38 5.18 14.17 -0.57
N ARG A 39 5.20 15.40 -0.04
CA ARG A 39 5.46 15.63 1.39
C ARG A 39 4.38 15.03 2.28
N SER A 40 3.19 14.76 1.74
CA SER A 40 2.09 14.14 2.49
C SER A 40 2.13 12.62 2.47
N HIS A 41 3.11 12.02 1.80
CA HIS A 41 3.22 10.55 1.71
C HIS A 41 4.23 10.00 2.71
N VAL A 42 3.91 8.83 3.25
CA VAL A 42 4.83 7.97 4.00
C VAL A 42 4.85 6.63 3.29
N TRP A 43 6.04 6.13 3.00
CA TRP A 43 6.21 4.86 2.27
C TRP A 43 6.66 3.75 3.20
N TYR A 44 5.99 2.62 3.13
CA TYR A 44 6.39 1.39 3.79
C TYR A 44 7.05 0.49 2.75
N ILE A 45 8.28 0.09 2.99
CA ILE A 45 9.08 -0.66 2.02
C ILE A 45 9.49 -1.99 2.65
N ALA A 46 9.12 -3.09 1.99
CA ALA A 46 9.44 -4.43 2.44
C ALA A 46 10.69 -4.95 1.73
N PHE A 47 11.61 -5.50 2.52
CA PHE A 47 12.85 -6.09 2.04
C PHE A 47 12.89 -7.57 2.35
N HIS A 48 13.36 -8.36 1.40
CA HIS A 48 13.86 -9.70 1.64
C HIS A 48 15.37 -9.64 1.44
N GLU A 49 16.13 -9.78 2.52
CA GLU A 49 17.58 -9.49 2.55
C GLU A 49 17.81 -8.04 2.13
N THR A 50 18.47 -7.80 0.99
CA THR A 50 18.74 -6.44 0.48
C THR A 50 17.81 -6.03 -0.65
N ALA A 51 16.94 -6.94 -1.11
CA ALA A 51 16.04 -6.68 -2.23
C ALA A 51 14.71 -6.12 -1.77
N VAL A 52 14.22 -5.07 -2.45
CA VAL A 52 12.87 -4.56 -2.24
C VAL A 52 11.87 -5.52 -2.87
N VAL A 53 10.98 -6.08 -2.06
CA VAL A 53 9.96 -7.03 -2.52
C VAL A 53 8.55 -6.45 -2.50
N GLY A 54 8.39 -5.24 -2.00
CA GLY A 54 7.11 -4.55 -2.02
C GLY A 54 7.21 -3.17 -1.43
N PHE A 55 6.21 -2.32 -1.74
CA PHE A 55 6.09 -1.01 -1.11
C PHE A 55 4.62 -0.56 -1.09
N MET A 56 4.32 0.25 -0.10
CA MET A 56 2.96 0.73 0.14
C MET A 56 3.02 2.19 0.56
N PRO A 57 2.83 3.14 -0.39
CA PRO A 57 2.73 4.55 -0.06
C PRO A 57 1.39 4.85 0.62
N VAL A 58 1.43 5.64 1.67
CA VAL A 58 0.23 6.12 2.36
C VAL A 58 0.19 7.63 2.28
N LYS A 59 -0.89 8.18 1.73
CA LYS A 59 -1.09 9.61 1.67
C LYS A 59 -1.85 10.08 2.89
N LYS A 60 -1.28 11.05 3.62
CA LYS A 60 -1.92 11.65 4.80
C LYS A 60 -2.81 12.79 4.35
N GLY A 61 -4.09 12.51 4.12
CA GLY A 61 -5.09 13.51 3.80
C GLY A 61 -5.64 14.21 5.04
N HIS A 62 -6.45 15.22 4.84
CA HIS A 62 -7.06 15.98 5.93
C HIS A 62 -8.22 15.22 6.59
N ILE A 63 -8.97 14.46 5.80
CA ILE A 63 -10.16 13.75 6.27
C ILE A 63 -9.85 12.29 6.56
N TYR A 64 -9.05 11.66 5.69
CA TYR A 64 -8.64 10.26 5.84
C TYR A 64 -7.26 10.05 5.24
N TYR A 65 -6.59 8.98 5.66
CA TYR A 65 -5.33 8.54 5.07
C TYR A 65 -5.66 7.46 4.04
N SER A 66 -4.94 7.45 2.91
CA SER A 66 -5.27 6.53 1.81
C SER A 66 -4.06 5.76 1.29
N ILE A 67 -4.32 4.50 0.99
CA ILE A 67 -3.41 3.63 0.24
C ILE A 67 -3.96 3.60 -1.18
N ASP A 68 -3.44 4.48 -2.06
CA ASP A 68 -3.99 4.61 -3.42
C ASP A 68 -3.31 3.66 -4.41
N ASN A 69 -2.07 3.27 -4.10
CA ASN A 69 -1.28 2.45 -5.00
C ASN A 69 -0.21 1.71 -4.19
N TYR A 70 0.14 0.50 -4.60
CA TYR A 70 1.13 -0.30 -3.90
C TYR A 70 1.69 -1.34 -4.86
N PHE A 71 2.81 -1.96 -4.47
CA PHE A 71 3.44 -3.02 -5.25
C PHE A 71 3.88 -4.15 -4.33
N VAL A 72 3.62 -5.37 -4.76
CA VAL A 72 4.07 -6.58 -4.09
C VAL A 72 4.60 -7.54 -5.15
N SER A 73 5.87 -7.91 -5.05
CA SER A 73 6.52 -8.81 -6.00
C SER A 73 5.84 -10.18 -5.98
N GLY A 74 5.47 -10.66 -7.17
CA GLY A 74 4.80 -11.97 -7.30
C GLY A 74 3.44 -12.06 -6.62
N ASP A 75 2.80 -10.92 -6.31
CA ASP A 75 1.52 -10.88 -5.57
C ASP A 75 1.56 -11.67 -4.26
N ASP A 76 2.73 -11.72 -3.61
CA ASP A 76 2.93 -12.48 -2.38
C ASP A 76 2.01 -11.99 -1.25
N PRO A 77 1.03 -12.79 -0.80
CA PRO A 77 0.07 -12.33 0.20
C PRO A 77 0.70 -12.09 1.57
N SER A 78 1.80 -12.74 1.91
CA SER A 78 2.45 -12.51 3.20
C SER A 78 3.19 -11.18 3.22
N VAL A 79 3.78 -10.75 2.11
CA VAL A 79 4.40 -9.42 2.00
C VAL A 79 3.33 -8.34 2.11
N LEU A 80 2.24 -8.50 1.36
CA LEU A 80 1.12 -7.56 1.41
C LEU A 80 0.53 -7.45 2.82
N SER A 81 0.33 -8.60 3.48
CA SER A 81 -0.21 -8.66 4.83
C SER A 81 0.67 -7.92 5.83
N GLU A 82 1.99 -8.11 5.77
CA GLU A 82 2.91 -7.45 6.70
C GLU A 82 3.01 -5.94 6.46
N LEU A 83 3.02 -5.50 5.20
CA LEU A 83 2.96 -4.08 4.88
C LEU A 83 1.69 -3.45 5.45
N LEU A 84 0.57 -4.10 5.24
CA LEU A 84 -0.72 -3.60 5.69
C LEU A 84 -0.79 -3.55 7.22
N GLU A 85 -0.26 -4.55 7.91
CA GLU A 85 -0.20 -4.55 9.38
C GLU A 85 0.59 -3.36 9.92
N GLU A 86 1.71 -3.01 9.31
CA GLU A 86 2.51 -1.87 9.74
C GLU A 86 1.75 -0.55 9.55
N VAL A 87 1.06 -0.40 8.42
CA VAL A 87 0.24 0.79 8.15
C VAL A 87 -0.87 0.92 9.19
N ILE A 88 -1.58 -0.16 9.47
CA ILE A 88 -2.66 -0.17 10.46
C ILE A 88 -2.14 0.18 11.84
N LYS A 89 -1.04 -0.45 12.24
CA LYS A 89 -0.41 -0.22 13.54
C LYS A 89 -0.06 1.25 13.74
N ASP A 90 0.49 1.90 12.71
CA ASP A 90 0.97 3.27 12.84
C ASP A 90 -0.15 4.30 12.73
N PHE A 91 -1.19 4.06 11.94
CA PHE A 91 -2.14 5.11 11.58
C PHE A 91 -3.58 4.88 12.01
N SER A 92 -3.98 3.66 12.40
CA SER A 92 -5.40 3.39 12.69
C SER A 92 -5.97 4.21 13.85
N SER A 93 -5.12 4.62 14.79
CA SER A 93 -5.53 5.47 15.91
C SER A 93 -5.51 6.97 15.58
N GLN A 94 -4.94 7.34 14.43
CA GLN A 94 -4.77 8.75 14.03
C GLN A 94 -5.84 9.21 13.05
N ALA A 95 -6.30 8.33 12.16
CA ALA A 95 -7.19 8.70 11.08
C ALA A 95 -7.93 7.48 10.54
N SER A 96 -9.01 7.72 9.82
CA SER A 96 -9.65 6.69 9.00
C SER A 96 -8.71 6.27 7.90
N LEU A 97 -8.68 4.97 7.58
CA LEU A 97 -7.85 4.42 6.51
C LEU A 97 -8.74 3.95 5.35
N MET A 98 -8.42 4.42 4.16
CA MET A 98 -9.05 4.02 2.90
C MET A 98 -8.00 3.38 2.01
N ALA A 99 -8.42 2.50 1.11
CA ALA A 99 -7.52 1.86 0.16
C ALA A 99 -8.21 1.63 -1.17
N VAL A 100 -7.44 1.75 -2.26
CA VAL A 100 -7.84 1.33 -3.60
C VAL A 100 -7.11 0.02 -3.87
N VAL A 101 -7.85 -1.06 -3.94
CA VAL A 101 -7.33 -2.42 -3.87
C VAL A 101 -7.60 -3.17 -5.16
N HIS A 102 -6.57 -3.79 -5.76
CA HIS A 102 -6.77 -4.69 -6.89
C HIS A 102 -7.71 -5.83 -6.48
N LYS A 103 -8.60 -6.23 -7.40
CA LYS A 103 -9.56 -7.32 -7.13
C LYS A 103 -8.88 -8.58 -6.57
N ARG A 104 -7.70 -8.91 -7.07
CA ARG A 104 -6.96 -10.10 -6.64
C ARG A 104 -6.41 -10.02 -5.21
N HIS A 105 -6.41 -8.83 -4.62
CA HIS A 105 -5.89 -8.61 -3.26
C HIS A 105 -6.99 -8.32 -2.23
N VAL A 106 -8.24 -8.24 -2.64
CA VAL A 106 -9.37 -7.91 -1.75
C VAL A 106 -9.43 -8.86 -0.55
N LYS A 107 -9.17 -10.15 -0.77
CA LYS A 107 -9.20 -11.14 0.32
C LYS A 107 -8.20 -10.81 1.43
N VAL A 108 -6.97 -10.40 1.07
CA VAL A 108 -5.94 -10.05 2.06
C VAL A 108 -6.37 -8.84 2.87
N PHE A 109 -6.87 -7.80 2.20
CA PHE A 109 -7.37 -6.60 2.90
C PHE A 109 -8.57 -6.93 3.79
N SER A 110 -9.48 -7.79 3.33
CA SER A 110 -10.64 -8.23 4.14
C SER A 110 -10.21 -8.95 5.40
N GLN A 111 -9.17 -9.76 5.34
CA GLN A 111 -8.61 -10.44 6.50
C GLN A 111 -8.02 -9.47 7.53
N LYS A 112 -7.70 -8.24 7.11
CA LYS A 112 -7.19 -7.19 7.96
C LYS A 112 -8.26 -6.15 8.34
N LYS A 113 -9.53 -6.53 8.26
CA LYS A 113 -10.66 -5.71 8.70
C LYS A 113 -11.01 -4.55 7.76
N PHE A 114 -10.59 -4.62 6.51
CA PHE A 114 -11.07 -3.69 5.49
C PHE A 114 -12.36 -4.24 4.87
N GLN A 115 -13.30 -3.35 4.57
CA GLN A 115 -14.55 -3.70 3.90
C GLN A 115 -14.71 -2.87 2.63
N THR A 116 -15.23 -3.50 1.59
CA THR A 116 -15.51 -2.82 0.32
C THR A 116 -16.66 -1.85 0.48
N CYS A 117 -16.43 -0.60 0.10
CA CYS A 117 -17.49 0.43 0.06
C CYS A 117 -17.86 0.81 -1.37
N VAL A 118 -16.99 0.65 -2.34
CA VAL A 118 -17.30 0.85 -3.77
C VAL A 118 -16.59 -0.24 -4.58
N GLU A 119 -17.34 -0.88 -5.47
CA GLU A 119 -16.76 -1.83 -6.41
C GLU A 119 -16.62 -1.18 -7.79
N TRP A 120 -15.39 -1.19 -8.32
CA TRP A 120 -15.11 -0.79 -9.69
C TRP A 120 -14.75 -2.03 -10.51
N LYS A 121 -14.50 -1.87 -11.79
CA LYS A 121 -14.18 -2.99 -12.67
C LYS A 121 -12.93 -3.76 -12.23
N ASN A 122 -11.85 -3.05 -11.95
CA ASN A 122 -10.54 -3.65 -11.68
C ASN A 122 -10.08 -3.48 -10.23
N TYR A 123 -10.79 -2.69 -9.45
CA TYR A 123 -10.43 -2.33 -8.08
C TYR A 123 -11.66 -2.26 -7.19
N ASP A 124 -11.43 -2.46 -5.89
CA ASP A 124 -12.40 -2.10 -4.86
C ASP A 124 -11.85 -0.92 -4.07
N LYS A 125 -12.71 0.04 -3.74
CA LYS A 125 -12.42 1.01 -2.70
C LYS A 125 -12.82 0.39 -1.38
N MET A 126 -11.87 0.32 -0.43
CA MET A 126 -12.08 -0.34 0.84
C MET A 126 -11.80 0.61 2.00
N HIS A 127 -12.45 0.36 3.12
CA HIS A 127 -12.33 1.16 4.33
C HIS A 127 -11.98 0.24 5.50
N TYR A 128 -11.01 0.63 6.31
CA TYR A 128 -10.63 -0.10 7.52
C TYR A 128 -11.69 0.10 8.59
N LEU A 129 -12.37 -0.96 9.00
CA LEU A 129 -13.45 -0.96 9.97
C LEU A 129 -13.23 -2.06 11.01
N PRO A 130 -12.33 -1.85 11.99
CA PRO A 130 -11.94 -2.91 12.93
C PRO A 130 -13.04 -3.35 13.88
N GLU A 131 -14.04 -2.50 14.11
CA GLU A 131 -15.12 -2.75 15.05
C GLU A 131 -16.34 -3.41 14.41
N VAL A 132 -16.33 -3.56 13.08
CA VAL A 132 -17.41 -4.24 12.38
C VAL A 132 -17.09 -5.73 12.35
N GLU A 133 -17.96 -6.53 12.96
CA GLU A 133 -17.85 -7.98 12.88
C GLU A 133 -18.34 -8.46 11.52
N SER A 134 -17.53 -9.26 10.88
CA SER A 134 -17.85 -9.82 9.57
C SER A 134 -18.67 -11.12 9.73
#